data_fc4420596eeac09b15f779c095c3449e
#
_entry.id   fc4420596eeac09b15f779c095c3449e
#
_cell.length_a   1.000
_cell.length_b   1.000
_cell.length_c   1.000
_cell.angle_alpha   90.00
_cell.angle_beta   90.00
_cell.angle_gamma   90.00
#
_symmetry.space_group_name_H-M   'P 1'
#
loop_
_entity.id
_entity.type
_entity.pdbx_description
1 polymer ?
#
loop_
_entity_poly.entity_id
_entity_poly.type
_entity_poly.pdbx_seq_one_letter_code
_entity_poly.pdbx_strand_id
1 'polypeptide(L)'
;MGVRVQIRLAGFFVLVALAVTSGLARASTDACPGNPNALGTSRVLTISPDEFKGIGSMQYKQTLPLNDHEVVITFDDGPLPPYSNIILDTLASQCVKATYFLIGRMAHEYPSIVRRIYNAGHSIGTHTENHPLALQRLPMQRVASEVETGVASVDVALGNPKALSPFFRIPGLARNDAIDNYLASKSLVTWSADVVADDWFRHISAKAIVQRAMRRLEAKGRGILLLHDIHPATATALPMLLHELKTRGFHVVQVVATGDRPKFLPDQVASPAAEKTGWPTVLRTKRF
;
A
#
# COMPACT_ATOMS: atom_id res chain seq x y z
N MET A 1 24.87 74.82 -43.04
CA MET A 1 24.77 73.52 -43.69
C MET A 1 25.05 72.45 -42.60
N GLY A 2 24.02 71.87 -42.02
CA GLY A 2 24.13 70.90 -40.94
C GLY A 2 23.52 69.58 -41.45
N VAL A 3 24.36 68.57 -41.49
CA VAL A 3 23.98 67.20 -41.87
C VAL A 3 23.52 66.44 -40.58
N ARG A 4 22.25 66.05 -40.57
CA ARG A 4 21.72 65.18 -39.51
C ARG A 4 21.91 63.72 -39.94
N VAL A 5 22.71 63.00 -39.17
CA VAL A 5 22.86 61.56 -39.28
C VAL A 5 21.76 60.90 -38.42
N GLN A 6 20.88 60.10 -39.03
CA GLN A 6 19.91 59.27 -38.35
C GLN A 6 20.49 57.89 -38.17
N ILE A 7 20.69 57.48 -36.92
CA ILE A 7 21.08 56.12 -36.54
C ILE A 7 19.79 55.31 -36.34
N ARG A 8 19.55 54.26 -37.17
CA ARG A 8 18.48 53.31 -37.03
C ARG A 8 19.01 52.14 -36.14
N LEU A 9 18.52 52.01 -34.91
CA LEU A 9 18.71 50.86 -34.11
C LEU A 9 17.77 49.75 -34.61
N ALA A 10 18.35 48.66 -35.10
CA ALA A 10 17.65 47.42 -35.39
C ALA A 10 17.61 46.58 -34.11
N GLY A 11 16.45 46.46 -33.49
CA GLY A 11 16.23 45.57 -32.34
C GLY A 11 16.12 44.14 -32.80
N PHE A 12 17.07 43.33 -32.41
CA PHE A 12 16.98 41.86 -32.54
C PHE A 12 16.15 41.32 -31.38
N PHE A 13 14.93 40.88 -31.65
CA PHE A 13 14.16 40.06 -30.70
C PHE A 13 14.60 38.61 -30.81
N VAL A 14 15.32 38.13 -29.78
CA VAL A 14 15.61 36.71 -29.62
C VAL A 14 14.41 36.07 -28.97
N LEU A 15 13.63 35.30 -29.73
CA LEU A 15 12.57 34.42 -29.21
C LEU A 15 13.24 33.20 -28.60
N VAL A 16 13.31 33.16 -27.26
CA VAL A 16 13.67 31.94 -26.53
C VAL A 16 12.44 31.04 -26.48
N ALA A 17 12.41 30.03 -27.32
CA ALA A 17 11.42 28.95 -27.25
C ALA A 17 11.78 28.05 -26.07
N LEU A 18 11.04 28.16 -24.95
CA LEU A 18 11.07 27.14 -23.87
C LEU A 18 10.43 25.85 -24.41
N ALA A 19 11.26 24.88 -24.75
CA ALA A 19 10.80 23.51 -24.98
C ALA A 19 10.41 22.89 -23.66
N VAL A 20 9.11 22.83 -23.36
CA VAL A 20 8.55 22.04 -22.28
C VAL A 20 8.66 20.57 -22.72
N THR A 21 9.72 19.88 -22.30
CA THR A 21 9.83 18.45 -22.44
C THR A 21 8.86 17.80 -21.45
N SER A 22 7.65 17.49 -21.89
CA SER A 22 6.74 16.60 -21.19
C SER A 22 7.43 15.24 -21.06
N GLY A 23 7.97 14.96 -19.88
CA GLY A 23 8.51 13.65 -19.53
C GLY A 23 7.40 12.62 -19.61
N LEU A 24 7.28 11.95 -20.77
CA LEU A 24 6.46 10.74 -20.88
C LEU A 24 7.03 9.73 -19.90
N ALA A 25 6.28 9.47 -18.84
CA ALA A 25 6.54 8.34 -17.94
C ALA A 25 6.55 7.07 -18.80
N ARG A 26 7.75 6.55 -19.02
CA ARG A 26 7.95 5.33 -19.81
C ARG A 26 7.34 4.19 -19.00
N ALA A 27 6.22 3.65 -19.45
CA ALA A 27 5.70 2.38 -18.94
C ALA A 27 6.82 1.35 -19.13
N SER A 28 7.34 0.84 -18.02
CA SER A 28 8.30 -0.26 -18.04
C SER A 28 7.51 -1.50 -18.45
N THR A 29 7.52 -1.82 -19.75
CA THR A 29 7.03 -3.10 -20.28
C THR A 29 8.14 -4.13 -20.18
N ASP A 30 8.72 -4.34 -19.00
CA ASP A 30 9.56 -5.49 -18.79
C ASP A 30 8.68 -6.73 -18.87
N ALA A 31 8.85 -7.49 -19.94
CA ALA A 31 8.10 -8.72 -20.16
C ALA A 31 8.27 -9.64 -18.95
N CYS A 32 7.16 -10.13 -18.41
CA CYS A 32 7.19 -11.03 -17.26
C CYS A 32 7.92 -12.32 -17.63
N PRO A 33 9.05 -12.65 -16.99
CA PRO A 33 9.82 -13.82 -17.33
C PRO A 33 8.97 -15.09 -17.28
N GLY A 34 8.93 -15.84 -18.38
CA GLY A 34 8.16 -17.09 -18.47
C GLY A 34 6.65 -16.93 -18.65
N ASN A 35 6.10 -15.69 -18.62
CA ASN A 35 4.67 -15.44 -18.83
C ASN A 35 4.43 -14.18 -19.68
N PRO A 36 4.49 -14.27 -21.01
CA PRO A 36 4.26 -13.12 -21.88
C PRO A 36 2.82 -12.58 -21.79
N ASN A 37 1.90 -13.35 -21.22
CA ASN A 37 0.51 -12.99 -21.01
C ASN A 37 0.21 -12.57 -19.57
N ALA A 38 1.21 -12.24 -18.76
CA ALA A 38 1.00 -11.76 -17.40
C ALA A 38 0.16 -10.47 -17.36
N LEU A 39 -0.54 -10.25 -16.25
CA LEU A 39 -1.22 -8.99 -15.99
C LEU A 39 -0.21 -7.84 -15.84
N GLY A 40 0.88 -8.11 -15.11
CA GLY A 40 1.93 -7.14 -14.85
C GLY A 40 1.53 -6.01 -13.92
N THR A 41 2.52 -5.18 -13.59
CA THR A 41 2.32 -3.89 -12.93
C THR A 41 2.49 -2.79 -13.98
N SER A 42 1.43 -2.04 -14.26
CA SER A 42 1.38 -1.10 -15.40
C SER A 42 2.20 0.16 -15.17
N ARG A 43 2.25 0.64 -13.93
CA ARG A 43 3.06 1.80 -13.54
C ARG A 43 3.31 1.83 -12.04
N VAL A 44 4.24 2.69 -11.64
CA VAL A 44 4.52 3.03 -10.25
C VAL A 44 3.97 4.43 -9.97
N LEU A 45 3.18 4.55 -8.91
CA LEU A 45 2.69 5.81 -8.38
C LEU A 45 3.50 6.16 -7.13
N THR A 46 4.12 7.32 -7.14
CA THR A 46 4.89 7.81 -6.00
C THR A 46 4.07 8.80 -5.20
N ILE A 47 3.97 8.61 -3.87
CA ILE A 47 3.26 9.52 -2.97
C ILE A 47 4.16 9.99 -1.83
N SER A 48 3.90 11.20 -1.31
CA SER A 48 4.63 11.78 -0.18
C SER A 48 3.75 11.87 1.06
N PRO A 49 4.27 11.55 2.26
CA PRO A 49 3.57 11.81 3.52
C PRO A 49 3.22 13.29 3.74
N ASP A 50 3.91 14.21 3.08
CA ASP A 50 3.61 15.65 3.17
C ASP A 50 2.32 16.02 2.44
N GLU A 51 2.06 15.34 1.32
CA GLU A 51 0.89 15.58 0.46
C GLU A 51 -0.32 14.71 0.86
N PHE A 52 -0.06 13.45 1.27
CA PHE A 52 -1.08 12.48 1.60
C PHE A 52 -1.05 12.14 3.09
N LYS A 53 -2.07 12.56 3.86
CA LYS A 53 -2.21 12.22 5.28
C LYS A 53 -3.12 11.00 5.49
N GLY A 54 -4.23 10.94 4.75
CA GLY A 54 -5.18 9.84 4.78
C GLY A 54 -5.79 9.61 3.41
N ILE A 55 -5.77 8.35 2.95
CA ILE A 55 -6.23 7.97 1.61
C ILE A 55 -7.19 6.78 1.64
N GLY A 56 -8.06 6.72 0.63
CA GLY A 56 -9.08 5.68 0.47
C GLY A 56 -10.48 6.19 0.80
N SER A 57 -11.32 6.23 -0.22
CA SER A 57 -12.63 6.90 -0.22
C SER A 57 -13.68 6.27 0.68
N MET A 58 -13.42 5.10 1.29
CA MET A 58 -14.32 4.57 2.32
C MET A 58 -14.33 5.43 3.58
N GLN A 59 -13.24 6.16 3.87
CA GLN A 59 -13.13 6.94 5.11
C GLN A 59 -12.51 8.33 4.94
N TYR A 60 -11.81 8.58 3.84
CA TYR A 60 -11.17 9.86 3.57
C TYR A 60 -11.76 10.51 2.33
N LYS A 61 -11.74 11.85 2.29
CA LYS A 61 -12.12 12.61 1.07
C LYS A 61 -11.08 12.41 -0.04
N GLN A 62 -9.82 12.21 0.34
CA GLN A 62 -8.70 11.99 -0.58
C GLN A 62 -8.52 10.50 -0.82
N THR A 63 -8.21 10.12 -2.06
CA THR A 63 -7.70 8.80 -2.43
C THR A 63 -6.56 8.96 -3.42
N LEU A 64 -6.00 7.84 -3.88
CA LEU A 64 -4.90 7.87 -4.85
C LEU A 64 -5.37 8.43 -6.20
N PRO A 65 -4.51 9.19 -6.92
CA PRO A 65 -4.80 9.71 -8.26
C PRO A 65 -4.69 8.60 -9.32
N LEU A 66 -5.60 7.65 -9.24
CA LEU A 66 -5.71 6.53 -10.17
C LEU A 66 -6.50 6.96 -11.41
N ASN A 67 -6.07 6.47 -12.58
CA ASN A 67 -6.84 6.56 -13.81
C ASN A 67 -8.00 5.57 -13.78
N ASP A 68 -8.92 5.70 -14.73
CA ASP A 68 -9.98 4.72 -14.90
C ASP A 68 -9.38 3.32 -15.17
N HIS A 69 -10.01 2.29 -14.62
CA HIS A 69 -9.54 0.90 -14.64
C HIS A 69 -8.17 0.67 -14.00
N GLU A 70 -7.71 1.55 -13.10
CA GLU A 70 -6.52 1.29 -12.29
C GLU A 70 -6.89 0.75 -10.90
N VAL A 71 -6.14 -0.27 -10.45
CA VAL A 71 -6.30 -0.90 -9.14
C VAL A 71 -4.98 -1.00 -8.40
N VAL A 72 -5.00 -0.64 -7.11
CA VAL A 72 -3.92 -0.93 -6.17
C VAL A 72 -4.34 -2.10 -5.30
N ILE A 73 -3.61 -3.21 -5.37
CA ILE A 73 -3.89 -4.41 -4.57
C ILE A 73 -3.17 -4.27 -3.24
N THR A 74 -3.91 -4.45 -2.14
CA THR A 74 -3.34 -4.40 -0.79
C THR A 74 -3.71 -5.62 0.02
N PHE A 75 -2.77 -6.08 0.88
CA PHE A 75 -2.96 -7.21 1.78
C PHE A 75 -2.67 -6.78 3.21
N ASP A 76 -3.56 -7.15 4.14
CA ASP A 76 -3.44 -6.87 5.56
C ASP A 76 -3.17 -8.16 6.37
N ASP A 77 -2.74 -7.98 7.62
CA ASP A 77 -2.65 -8.95 8.70
C ASP A 77 -1.46 -9.91 8.66
N GLY A 78 -0.82 -10.11 7.52
CA GLY A 78 0.29 -11.04 7.38
C GLY A 78 1.62 -10.61 8.04
N PRO A 79 2.64 -11.43 7.82
CA PRO A 79 2.62 -12.66 7.02
C PRO A 79 2.14 -13.88 7.80
N LEU A 80 1.43 -14.81 7.15
CA LEU A 80 1.04 -16.10 7.72
C LEU A 80 1.26 -17.25 6.71
N PRO A 81 2.26 -18.15 6.93
CA PRO A 81 2.42 -19.32 6.09
C PRO A 81 1.27 -20.34 6.28
N PRO A 82 0.88 -21.11 5.26
CA PRO A 82 1.46 -21.09 3.91
C PRO A 82 0.86 -19.99 3.01
N TYR A 83 -0.18 -19.28 3.43
CA TYR A 83 -1.03 -18.45 2.59
C TYR A 83 -0.28 -17.26 1.98
N SER A 84 0.48 -16.51 2.79
CA SER A 84 1.31 -15.41 2.29
C SER A 84 2.30 -15.89 1.22
N ASN A 85 2.87 -17.11 1.36
CA ASN A 85 3.76 -17.67 0.37
C ASN A 85 3.04 -18.00 -0.95
N ILE A 86 1.85 -18.60 -0.88
CA ILE A 86 1.02 -18.93 -2.06
C ILE A 86 0.63 -17.64 -2.81
N ILE A 87 0.26 -16.59 -2.07
CA ILE A 87 -0.07 -15.28 -2.62
C ILE A 87 1.14 -14.66 -3.32
N LEU A 88 2.33 -14.71 -2.70
CA LEU A 88 3.57 -14.22 -3.31
C LEU A 88 3.94 -14.97 -4.59
N ASP A 89 3.80 -16.29 -4.61
CA ASP A 89 4.04 -17.10 -5.81
C ASP A 89 3.07 -16.72 -6.93
N THR A 90 1.79 -16.51 -6.60
CA THR A 90 0.77 -16.08 -7.55
C THR A 90 1.07 -14.71 -8.13
N LEU A 91 1.42 -13.72 -7.29
CA LEU A 91 1.79 -12.37 -7.74
C LEU A 91 3.05 -12.40 -8.61
N ALA A 92 4.06 -13.19 -8.22
CA ALA A 92 5.28 -13.35 -8.99
C ALA A 92 5.01 -13.95 -10.39
N SER A 93 4.14 -14.96 -10.49
CA SER A 93 3.76 -15.59 -11.78
C SER A 93 3.07 -14.63 -12.75
N GLN A 94 2.51 -13.54 -12.23
CA GLN A 94 1.83 -12.49 -13.00
C GLN A 94 2.62 -11.17 -13.03
N CYS A 95 3.84 -11.12 -12.46
CA CYS A 95 4.65 -9.92 -12.31
C CYS A 95 3.90 -8.72 -11.71
N VAL A 96 2.99 -9.01 -10.80
CA VAL A 96 2.16 -8.02 -10.10
C VAL A 96 2.83 -7.62 -8.80
N LYS A 97 2.88 -6.29 -8.54
CA LYS A 97 3.31 -5.74 -7.27
C LYS A 97 2.10 -5.26 -6.46
N ALA A 98 2.18 -5.43 -5.15
CA ALA A 98 1.14 -5.07 -4.20
C ALA A 98 1.72 -4.28 -3.01
N THR A 99 0.86 -3.77 -2.14
CA THR A 99 1.23 -3.17 -0.85
C THR A 99 0.76 -4.07 0.28
N TYR A 100 1.65 -4.37 1.22
CA TYR A 100 1.35 -5.19 2.39
C TYR A 100 1.34 -4.32 3.66
N PHE A 101 0.33 -4.50 4.52
CA PHE A 101 0.25 -3.88 5.84
C PHE A 101 0.43 -4.97 6.89
N LEU A 102 1.66 -5.08 7.40
CA LEU A 102 2.06 -6.20 8.24
C LEU A 102 1.78 -5.91 9.73
N ILE A 103 1.25 -6.89 10.43
CA ILE A 103 1.17 -6.89 11.89
C ILE A 103 2.57 -7.14 12.45
N GLY A 104 3.03 -6.29 13.39
CA GLY A 104 4.38 -6.36 13.94
C GLY A 104 4.73 -7.72 14.54
N ARG A 105 3.84 -8.30 15.35
CA ARG A 105 4.02 -9.63 15.93
C ARG A 105 4.15 -10.74 14.87
N MET A 106 3.38 -10.65 13.77
CA MET A 106 3.48 -11.61 12.67
C MET A 106 4.80 -11.45 11.90
N ALA A 107 5.24 -10.21 11.71
CA ALA A 107 6.54 -9.91 11.11
C ALA A 107 7.69 -10.46 11.95
N HIS A 108 7.62 -10.32 13.28
CA HIS A 108 8.59 -10.87 14.21
C HIS A 108 8.64 -12.40 14.15
N GLU A 109 7.49 -13.08 14.04
CA GLU A 109 7.41 -14.54 13.98
C GLU A 109 7.89 -15.11 12.64
N TYR A 110 7.65 -14.38 11.52
CA TYR A 110 7.98 -14.85 10.16
C TYR A 110 8.89 -13.87 9.39
N PRO A 111 10.07 -13.49 9.92
CA PRO A 111 10.90 -12.45 9.32
C PRO A 111 11.44 -12.84 7.93
N SER A 112 11.57 -14.13 7.64
CA SER A 112 11.96 -14.61 6.32
C SER A 112 10.92 -14.28 5.24
N ILE A 113 9.63 -14.33 5.58
CA ILE A 113 8.55 -14.00 4.66
C ILE A 113 8.48 -12.48 4.47
N VAL A 114 8.69 -11.68 5.53
CA VAL A 114 8.81 -10.21 5.39
C VAL A 114 9.90 -9.83 4.40
N ARG A 115 11.10 -10.42 4.53
CA ARG A 115 12.18 -10.19 3.57
C ARG A 115 11.84 -10.69 2.16
N ARG A 116 11.10 -11.79 2.04
CA ARG A 116 10.63 -12.29 0.75
C ARG A 116 9.67 -11.29 0.07
N ILE A 117 8.72 -10.71 0.81
CA ILE A 117 7.81 -9.66 0.33
C ILE A 117 8.63 -8.48 -0.21
N TYR A 118 9.60 -8.00 0.57
CA TYR A 118 10.47 -6.89 0.17
C TYR A 118 11.31 -7.22 -1.07
N ASN A 119 12.00 -8.36 -1.07
CA ASN A 119 12.87 -8.77 -2.18
C ASN A 119 12.09 -9.04 -3.47
N ALA A 120 10.82 -9.42 -3.37
CA ALA A 120 9.91 -9.50 -4.50
C ALA A 120 9.46 -8.13 -5.02
N GLY A 121 9.90 -7.02 -4.40
CA GLY A 121 9.66 -5.65 -4.82
C GLY A 121 8.28 -5.10 -4.46
N HIS A 122 7.59 -5.69 -3.49
CA HIS A 122 6.34 -5.15 -2.95
C HIS A 122 6.61 -4.00 -1.97
N SER A 123 5.63 -3.11 -1.82
CA SER A 123 5.66 -2.07 -0.79
C SER A 123 5.19 -2.62 0.55
N ILE A 124 5.85 -2.22 1.64
CA ILE A 124 5.52 -2.70 2.99
C ILE A 124 5.19 -1.51 3.87
N GLY A 125 4.01 -1.50 4.45
CA GLY A 125 3.56 -0.66 5.55
C GLY A 125 3.29 -1.49 6.80
N THR A 126 2.68 -0.87 7.81
CA THR A 126 2.44 -1.49 9.12
C THR A 126 0.98 -1.46 9.52
N HIS A 127 0.59 -2.39 10.42
CA HIS A 127 -0.80 -2.63 10.84
C HIS A 127 -0.90 -2.84 12.36
N THR A 128 -0.21 -2.01 13.15
CA THR A 128 0.01 -2.14 14.61
C THR A 128 0.85 -3.35 15.00
N GLU A 129 1.14 -3.49 16.29
CA GLU A 129 1.85 -4.65 16.84
C GLU A 129 0.92 -5.86 16.99
N ASN A 130 -0.27 -5.68 17.60
CA ASN A 130 -1.15 -6.78 18.02
C ASN A 130 -2.52 -6.78 17.35
N HIS A 131 -2.79 -5.87 16.42
CA HIS A 131 -4.06 -5.75 15.71
C HIS A 131 -5.29 -5.56 16.62
N PRO A 132 -5.33 -4.56 17.51
CA PRO A 132 -6.52 -4.29 18.33
C PRO A 132 -7.66 -3.72 17.48
N LEU A 133 -8.74 -4.49 17.30
CA LEU A 133 -9.89 -4.08 16.47
C LEU A 133 -10.63 -2.84 16.99
N ALA A 134 -10.44 -2.49 18.24
CA ALA A 134 -11.02 -1.30 18.86
C ALA A 134 -9.93 -0.26 19.21
N LEU A 135 -8.93 -0.08 18.34
CA LEU A 135 -7.81 0.83 18.56
C LEU A 135 -8.30 2.25 18.95
N GLN A 136 -9.39 2.73 18.33
CA GLN A 136 -9.98 4.05 18.60
C GLN A 136 -10.58 4.20 20.01
N ARG A 137 -10.70 3.12 20.77
CA ARG A 137 -11.19 3.13 22.17
C ARG A 137 -10.07 3.04 23.19
N LEU A 138 -8.83 2.83 22.74
CA LEU A 138 -7.68 2.76 23.62
C LEU A 138 -7.19 4.16 24.02
N PRO A 139 -6.60 4.31 25.21
CA PRO A 139 -5.87 5.53 25.55
C PRO A 139 -4.75 5.81 24.54
N MET A 140 -4.51 7.07 24.20
CA MET A 140 -3.53 7.45 23.17
C MET A 140 -2.11 6.92 23.44
N GLN A 141 -1.71 6.76 24.70
CA GLN A 141 -0.44 6.12 25.05
C GLN A 141 -0.38 4.66 24.57
N ARG A 142 -1.48 3.91 24.65
CA ARG A 142 -1.58 2.54 24.14
C ARG A 142 -1.63 2.52 22.62
N VAL A 143 -2.32 3.48 22.00
CA VAL A 143 -2.31 3.65 20.54
C VAL A 143 -0.89 3.90 20.05
N ALA A 144 -0.16 4.82 20.67
CA ALA A 144 1.23 5.11 20.33
C ALA A 144 2.11 3.85 20.47
N SER A 145 1.98 3.10 21.56
CA SER A 145 2.72 1.85 21.76
C SER A 145 2.43 0.82 20.65
N GLU A 146 1.15 0.62 20.29
CA GLU A 146 0.75 -0.31 19.21
C GLU A 146 1.34 0.08 17.85
N VAL A 147 1.35 1.37 17.55
CA VAL A 147 1.90 1.89 16.28
C VAL A 147 3.42 1.77 16.28
N GLU A 148 4.10 2.31 17.31
CA GLU A 148 5.55 2.41 17.35
C GLU A 148 6.21 1.03 17.46
N THR A 149 5.68 0.14 18.30
CA THR A 149 6.17 -1.23 18.40
C THR A 149 5.95 -2.01 17.10
N GLY A 150 4.79 -1.85 16.47
CA GLY A 150 4.50 -2.49 15.18
C GLY A 150 5.47 -2.06 14.07
N VAL A 151 5.78 -0.76 14.00
CA VAL A 151 6.80 -0.25 13.06
C VAL A 151 8.15 -0.85 13.36
N ALA A 152 8.57 -0.87 14.63
CA ALA A 152 9.88 -1.40 15.02
C ALA A 152 10.01 -2.91 14.73
N SER A 153 8.97 -3.70 15.03
CA SER A 153 8.95 -5.15 14.77
C SER A 153 9.10 -5.46 13.27
N VAL A 154 8.37 -4.74 12.41
CA VAL A 154 8.49 -4.89 10.95
C VAL A 154 9.86 -4.45 10.46
N ASP A 155 10.41 -3.36 11.00
CA ASP A 155 11.72 -2.86 10.64
C ASP A 155 12.85 -3.86 10.96
N VAL A 156 12.80 -4.42 12.16
CA VAL A 156 13.75 -5.47 12.58
C VAL A 156 13.62 -6.70 11.68
N ALA A 157 12.41 -7.12 11.34
CA ALA A 157 12.19 -8.27 10.45
C ALA A 157 12.75 -8.04 9.04
N LEU A 158 12.64 -6.82 8.53
CA LEU A 158 13.21 -6.41 7.23
C LEU A 158 14.74 -6.41 7.25
N GLY A 159 15.36 -6.02 8.35
CA GLY A 159 16.82 -5.89 8.46
C GLY A 159 17.40 -4.81 7.55
N ASN A 160 16.58 -3.94 6.97
CA ASN A 160 16.97 -2.84 6.10
C ASN A 160 16.14 -1.59 6.45
N PRO A 161 16.74 -0.58 7.08
CA PRO A 161 16.00 0.58 7.55
C PRO A 161 15.37 1.45 6.44
N LYS A 162 15.71 1.23 5.18
CA LYS A 162 15.11 1.92 4.03
C LYS A 162 13.98 1.15 3.37
N ALA A 163 13.70 -0.06 3.81
CA ALA A 163 12.75 -0.96 3.16
C ALA A 163 11.29 -0.72 3.54
N LEU A 164 11.05 -0.18 4.74
CA LEU A 164 9.70 0.09 5.23
C LEU A 164 9.16 1.41 4.66
N SER A 165 8.01 1.36 3.99
CA SER A 165 7.29 2.56 3.55
C SER A 165 6.60 3.25 4.74
N PRO A 166 6.41 4.58 4.73
CA PRO A 166 5.68 5.31 5.76
C PRO A 166 4.16 5.13 5.60
N PHE A 167 3.73 3.90 5.37
CA PHE A 167 2.35 3.52 5.18
C PHE A 167 1.80 2.82 6.41
N PHE A 168 0.63 3.22 6.84
CA PHE A 168 -0.03 2.64 7.99
C PHE A 168 -1.51 2.37 7.68
N ARG A 169 -2.02 1.21 8.07
CA ARG A 169 -3.46 0.93 8.04
C ARG A 169 -3.96 0.65 9.44
N ILE A 170 -5.06 1.32 9.82
CA ILE A 170 -5.67 1.15 11.14
C ILE A 170 -6.45 -0.17 11.15
N PRO A 171 -6.24 -1.08 12.14
CA PRO A 171 -7.01 -2.31 12.28
C PRO A 171 -8.52 -2.11 12.21
N GLY A 172 -9.19 -2.93 11.39
CA GLY A 172 -10.63 -2.86 11.16
C GLY A 172 -11.11 -1.51 10.61
N LEU A 173 -10.22 -0.68 10.07
CA LEU A 173 -10.46 0.68 9.62
C LEU A 173 -11.09 1.58 10.72
N ALA A 174 -10.84 1.28 11.98
CA ALA A 174 -11.49 1.90 13.15
C ALA A 174 -10.78 3.20 13.57
N ARG A 175 -10.86 4.22 12.71
CA ARG A 175 -10.21 5.53 12.88
C ARG A 175 -10.96 6.48 13.81
N ASN A 176 -10.25 7.47 14.34
CA ASN A 176 -10.76 8.74 14.84
C ASN A 176 -9.72 9.84 14.59
N ASP A 177 -10.13 11.10 14.78
CA ASP A 177 -9.27 12.25 14.47
C ASP A 177 -8.00 12.32 15.34
N ALA A 178 -8.06 11.84 16.59
CA ALA A 178 -6.88 11.80 17.47
C ALA A 178 -5.82 10.84 16.94
N ILE A 179 -6.23 9.66 16.47
CA ILE A 179 -5.32 8.68 15.85
C ILE A 179 -4.77 9.22 14.53
N ASP A 180 -5.62 9.78 13.67
CA ASP A 180 -5.18 10.33 12.39
C ASP A 180 -4.15 11.46 12.59
N ASN A 181 -4.39 12.37 13.52
CA ASN A 181 -3.46 13.44 13.87
C ASN A 181 -2.14 12.89 14.42
N TYR A 182 -2.20 11.85 15.25
CA TYR A 182 -1.01 11.18 15.75
C TYR A 182 -0.19 10.55 14.62
N LEU A 183 -0.82 9.78 13.75
CA LEU A 183 -0.15 9.15 12.61
C LEU A 183 0.46 10.19 11.65
N ALA A 184 -0.27 11.26 11.35
CA ALA A 184 0.23 12.37 10.56
C ALA A 184 1.43 13.08 11.21
N SER A 185 1.44 13.23 12.55
CA SER A 185 2.58 13.80 13.30
C SER A 185 3.84 12.94 13.23
N LYS A 186 3.69 11.64 12.94
CA LYS A 186 4.78 10.69 12.73
C LYS A 186 5.15 10.54 11.24
N SER A 187 4.64 11.40 10.36
CA SER A 187 4.82 11.33 8.91
C SER A 187 4.35 9.99 8.32
N LEU A 188 3.32 9.38 8.88
CA LEU A 188 2.69 8.18 8.37
C LEU A 188 1.48 8.55 7.50
N VAL A 189 1.39 7.94 6.31
CA VAL A 189 0.19 8.00 5.46
C VAL A 189 -0.79 6.94 5.93
N THR A 190 -1.97 7.37 6.40
CA THR A 190 -3.01 6.44 6.82
C THR A 190 -3.81 5.94 5.62
N TRP A 191 -3.85 4.62 5.45
CA TRP A 191 -4.57 3.98 4.36
C TRP A 191 -5.91 3.39 4.83
N SER A 192 -6.99 3.85 4.25
CA SER A 192 -8.25 3.12 4.18
C SER A 192 -8.27 2.27 2.90
N ALA A 193 -9.44 2.00 2.37
CA ALA A 193 -9.64 1.33 1.11
C ALA A 193 -10.66 2.10 0.26
N ASP A 194 -10.73 1.77 -1.03
CA ASP A 194 -11.82 2.19 -1.90
C ASP A 194 -12.81 1.04 -2.11
N VAL A 195 -12.29 -0.18 -2.12
CA VAL A 195 -13.03 -1.42 -2.37
C VAL A 195 -12.54 -2.50 -1.42
N VAL A 196 -13.47 -3.24 -0.84
CA VAL A 196 -13.20 -4.43 -0.03
C VAL A 196 -13.77 -5.67 -0.72
N ALA A 197 -13.14 -6.82 -0.54
CA ALA A 197 -13.62 -8.10 -1.09
C ALA A 197 -14.40 -8.94 -0.06
N ASP A 198 -14.46 -8.49 1.20
CA ASP A 198 -15.06 -9.16 2.35
C ASP A 198 -14.45 -10.56 2.60
N ASP A 199 -13.19 -10.76 2.25
CA ASP A 199 -12.47 -12.04 2.31
C ASP A 199 -12.24 -12.56 3.74
N TRP A 200 -12.46 -11.70 4.74
CA TRP A 200 -12.47 -12.05 6.17
C TRP A 200 -13.78 -12.70 6.65
N PHE A 201 -14.81 -12.76 5.81
CA PHE A 201 -16.08 -13.39 6.21
C PHE A 201 -15.90 -14.89 6.38
N ARG A 202 -16.45 -15.41 7.47
CA ARG A 202 -16.42 -16.83 7.75
C ARG A 202 -17.11 -17.61 6.62
N HIS A 203 -16.46 -18.69 6.14
CA HIS A 203 -16.97 -19.56 5.08
C HIS A 203 -17.20 -18.88 3.72
N ILE A 204 -16.59 -17.72 3.48
CA ILE A 204 -16.66 -17.13 2.14
C ILE A 204 -15.90 -18.00 1.15
N SER A 205 -16.49 -18.23 -0.04
CA SER A 205 -15.81 -18.95 -1.10
C SER A 205 -14.87 -18.05 -1.89
N ALA A 206 -13.82 -18.63 -2.47
CA ALA A 206 -12.92 -17.92 -3.37
C ALA A 206 -13.66 -17.23 -4.54
N LYS A 207 -14.66 -17.90 -5.12
CA LYS A 207 -15.50 -17.33 -6.17
C LYS A 207 -16.27 -16.09 -5.68
N ALA A 208 -16.82 -16.13 -4.46
CA ALA A 208 -17.55 -14.99 -3.90
C ALA A 208 -16.63 -13.79 -3.63
N ILE A 209 -15.38 -14.01 -3.20
CA ILE A 209 -14.36 -12.96 -3.06
C ILE A 209 -14.13 -12.26 -4.40
N VAL A 210 -13.85 -13.04 -5.46
CA VAL A 210 -13.64 -12.50 -6.82
C VAL A 210 -14.86 -11.71 -7.31
N GLN A 211 -16.07 -12.27 -7.19
CA GLN A 211 -17.29 -11.61 -7.63
C GLN A 211 -17.55 -10.28 -6.90
N ARG A 212 -17.29 -10.23 -5.59
CA ARG A 212 -17.46 -9.00 -4.80
C ARG A 212 -16.44 -7.95 -5.18
N ALA A 213 -15.14 -8.35 -5.25
CA ALA A 213 -14.08 -7.45 -5.66
C ALA A 213 -14.36 -6.84 -7.02
N MET A 214 -14.64 -7.67 -8.04
CA MET A 214 -14.85 -7.20 -9.40
C MET A 214 -16.11 -6.32 -9.54
N ARG A 215 -17.25 -6.74 -8.99
CA ARG A 215 -18.47 -5.92 -9.01
C ARG A 215 -18.25 -4.53 -8.40
N ARG A 216 -17.51 -4.43 -7.28
CA ARG A 216 -17.25 -3.16 -6.60
C ARG A 216 -16.23 -2.31 -7.34
N LEU A 217 -15.20 -2.94 -7.92
CA LEU A 217 -14.21 -2.25 -8.76
C LEU A 217 -14.85 -1.69 -10.02
N GLU A 218 -15.66 -2.46 -10.72
CA GLU A 218 -16.37 -2.00 -11.92
C GLU A 218 -17.34 -0.85 -11.61
N ALA A 219 -18.10 -0.96 -10.52
CA ALA A 219 -19.00 0.10 -10.10
C ALA A 219 -18.26 1.42 -9.76
N LYS A 220 -16.99 1.34 -9.35
CA LYS A 220 -16.19 2.49 -8.96
C LYS A 220 -15.23 2.95 -10.07
N GLY A 221 -14.94 2.10 -11.03
CA GLY A 221 -14.01 2.31 -12.13
C GLY A 221 -12.54 2.15 -11.75
N ARG A 222 -12.18 2.29 -10.47
CA ARG A 222 -10.79 2.25 -9.96
C ARG A 222 -10.77 2.13 -8.46
N GLY A 223 -9.60 1.85 -7.86
CA GLY A 223 -9.46 2.01 -6.41
C GLY A 223 -8.42 1.15 -5.74
N ILE A 224 -8.29 1.38 -4.43
CA ILE A 224 -7.50 0.59 -3.50
C ILE A 224 -8.33 -0.62 -3.08
N LEU A 225 -7.92 -1.81 -3.50
CA LEU A 225 -8.57 -3.07 -3.13
C LEU A 225 -7.93 -3.65 -1.88
N LEU A 226 -8.73 -3.89 -0.83
CA LEU A 226 -8.31 -4.49 0.42
C LEU A 226 -8.62 -5.99 0.43
N LEU A 227 -7.58 -6.78 0.71
CA LEU A 227 -7.56 -8.22 0.90
C LEU A 227 -6.71 -8.55 2.15
N HIS A 228 -6.70 -9.83 2.56
CA HIS A 228 -5.87 -10.31 3.66
C HIS A 228 -5.05 -11.53 3.21
N ASP A 229 -3.74 -11.54 3.49
CA ASP A 229 -2.86 -12.64 3.06
C ASP A 229 -2.76 -13.80 4.08
N ILE A 230 -3.69 -13.83 5.02
CA ILE A 230 -3.79 -14.85 6.07
C ILE A 230 -4.93 -15.86 5.86
N HIS A 231 -5.75 -15.66 4.83
CA HIS A 231 -6.93 -16.50 4.58
C HIS A 231 -6.72 -17.49 3.44
N PRO A 232 -7.04 -18.77 3.62
CA PRO A 232 -6.95 -19.77 2.56
C PRO A 232 -7.86 -19.44 1.37
N ALA A 233 -9.02 -18.84 1.64
CA ALA A 233 -9.95 -18.43 0.58
C ALA A 233 -9.37 -17.33 -0.31
N THR A 234 -8.64 -16.37 0.26
CA THR A 234 -7.94 -15.31 -0.48
C THR A 234 -6.82 -15.88 -1.34
N ALA A 235 -6.00 -16.77 -0.78
CA ALA A 235 -4.94 -17.43 -1.53
C ALA A 235 -5.49 -18.22 -2.74
N THR A 236 -6.65 -18.88 -2.57
CA THR A 236 -7.34 -19.59 -3.66
C THR A 236 -8.01 -18.61 -4.66
N ALA A 237 -8.50 -17.47 -4.19
CA ALA A 237 -9.20 -16.48 -5.02
C ALA A 237 -8.23 -15.69 -5.92
N LEU A 238 -7.00 -15.43 -5.46
CA LEU A 238 -6.09 -14.49 -6.12
C LEU A 238 -5.79 -14.82 -7.59
N PRO A 239 -5.49 -16.06 -8.00
CA PRO A 239 -5.28 -16.39 -9.43
C PRO A 239 -6.49 -16.01 -10.30
N MET A 240 -7.70 -16.31 -9.84
CA MET A 240 -8.95 -15.97 -10.54
C MET A 240 -9.16 -14.46 -10.56
N LEU A 241 -8.87 -13.76 -9.47
CA LEU A 241 -9.01 -12.31 -9.38
C LEU A 241 -8.07 -11.59 -10.38
N LEU A 242 -6.79 -12.01 -10.44
CA LEU A 242 -5.83 -11.44 -11.39
C LEU A 242 -6.26 -11.70 -12.85
N HIS A 243 -6.81 -12.88 -13.13
CA HIS A 243 -7.38 -13.20 -14.44
C HIS A 243 -8.56 -12.30 -14.80
N GLU A 244 -9.52 -12.11 -13.87
CA GLU A 244 -10.68 -11.25 -14.08
C GLU A 244 -10.30 -9.77 -14.24
N LEU A 245 -9.34 -9.28 -13.44
CA LEU A 245 -8.81 -7.93 -13.59
C LEU A 245 -8.27 -7.72 -15.00
N LYS A 246 -7.44 -8.65 -15.50
CA LYS A 246 -6.89 -8.59 -16.85
C LYS A 246 -7.99 -8.62 -17.92
N THR A 247 -8.90 -9.58 -17.83
CA THR A 247 -9.97 -9.79 -18.81
C THR A 247 -10.90 -8.58 -18.94
N ARG A 248 -11.09 -7.85 -17.82
CA ARG A 248 -11.94 -6.66 -17.77
C ARG A 248 -11.15 -5.36 -17.94
N GLY A 249 -9.90 -5.43 -18.39
CA GLY A 249 -9.08 -4.27 -18.74
C GLY A 249 -8.59 -3.45 -17.54
N PHE A 250 -8.55 -4.03 -16.34
CA PHE A 250 -7.93 -3.35 -15.19
C PHE A 250 -6.41 -3.44 -15.25
N HIS A 251 -5.76 -2.38 -14.81
CA HIS A 251 -4.31 -2.22 -14.75
C HIS A 251 -3.86 -2.12 -13.28
N VAL A 252 -2.89 -2.94 -12.89
CA VAL A 252 -2.36 -2.87 -11.52
C VAL A 252 -1.33 -1.76 -11.41
N VAL A 253 -1.47 -0.93 -10.37
CA VAL A 253 -0.54 0.16 -10.03
C VAL A 253 0.15 -0.18 -8.73
N GLN A 254 1.48 -0.08 -8.72
CA GLN A 254 2.27 -0.14 -7.48
C GLN A 254 2.34 1.24 -6.87
N VAL A 255 2.26 1.34 -5.55
CA VAL A 255 2.47 2.60 -4.83
C VAL A 255 3.74 2.53 -4.02
N VAL A 256 4.61 3.52 -4.18
CA VAL A 256 5.84 3.71 -3.40
C VAL A 256 5.82 5.07 -2.72
N ALA A 257 6.58 5.22 -1.65
CA ALA A 257 6.69 6.50 -0.97
C ALA A 257 7.96 7.27 -1.37
N THR A 258 7.85 8.60 -1.35
CA THR A 258 9.00 9.52 -1.30
C THR A 258 9.09 10.15 0.08
N GLY A 259 10.26 10.72 0.40
CA GLY A 259 10.52 11.45 1.64
C GLY A 259 11.24 10.60 2.69
N ASP A 260 11.59 11.29 3.76
CA ASP A 260 12.27 10.66 4.91
C ASP A 260 11.31 9.76 5.66
N ARG A 261 11.82 8.61 6.02
CA ARG A 261 11.11 7.66 6.83
C ARG A 261 11.02 8.15 8.29
N PRO A 262 9.88 7.96 8.99
CA PRO A 262 9.79 8.22 10.41
C PRO A 262 10.84 7.39 11.16
N LYS A 263 11.68 8.05 11.94
CA LYS A 263 12.63 7.38 12.84
C LYS A 263 11.94 7.26 14.20
N PHE A 264 11.63 6.04 14.60
CA PHE A 264 11.28 5.75 15.98
C PHE A 264 12.57 5.49 16.74
N LEU A 265 12.78 6.17 17.86
CA LEU A 265 13.97 6.00 18.66
C LEU A 265 14.00 4.58 19.23
N PRO A 266 15.13 3.86 19.17
CA PRO A 266 15.25 2.48 19.68
C PRO A 266 14.84 2.33 21.16
N ASP A 267 15.06 3.38 21.95
CA ASP A 267 14.76 3.40 23.40
C ASP A 267 13.25 3.42 23.73
N GLN A 268 12.38 3.64 22.74
CA GLN A 268 10.91 3.61 22.91
C GLN A 268 10.32 2.24 22.55
N VAL A 269 11.11 1.37 21.98
CA VAL A 269 10.69 -0.01 21.69
C VAL A 269 10.93 -0.83 22.94
N ALA A 270 9.93 -0.88 23.81
CA ALA A 270 9.92 -1.93 24.83
C ALA A 270 10.00 -3.27 24.09
N SER A 271 11.00 -4.09 24.41
CA SER A 271 11.05 -5.47 23.93
C SER A 271 9.64 -6.05 24.05
N PRO A 272 9.06 -6.64 23.02
CA PRO A 272 7.74 -7.22 23.12
C PRO A 272 7.81 -8.23 24.26
N ALA A 273 7.14 -7.90 25.37
CA ALA A 273 6.94 -8.85 26.44
C ALA A 273 6.30 -10.05 25.77
N ALA A 274 6.96 -11.19 25.83
CA ALA A 274 6.49 -12.45 25.27
C ALA A 274 5.26 -12.91 26.07
N GLU A 275 4.16 -12.19 25.92
CA GLU A 275 2.85 -12.69 26.26
C GLU A 275 2.51 -13.74 25.20
N LYS A 276 2.68 -15.00 25.57
CA LYS A 276 2.15 -16.16 24.84
C LYS A 276 0.62 -16.10 24.86
N THR A 277 0.04 -15.08 24.28
CA THR A 277 -1.39 -15.00 24.03
C THR A 277 -1.63 -15.46 22.60
N GLY A 278 -2.36 -16.54 22.45
CA GLY A 278 -2.68 -17.28 21.22
C GLY A 278 -2.83 -16.45 19.92
N TRP A 279 -3.23 -17.09 18.86
CA TRP A 279 -3.39 -16.56 17.50
C TRP A 279 -3.88 -15.12 17.43
N PRO A 280 -3.43 -14.31 16.47
CA PRO A 280 -3.90 -12.94 16.28
C PRO A 280 -5.41 -12.85 16.41
N THR A 281 -5.93 -11.82 17.02
CA THR A 281 -7.38 -11.55 17.16
C THR A 281 -8.12 -11.64 15.84
N VAL A 282 -7.41 -11.41 14.75
CA VAL A 282 -7.83 -11.60 13.34
C VAL A 282 -8.43 -12.97 13.06
N LEU A 283 -7.87 -14.03 13.67
CA LEU A 283 -8.34 -15.40 13.46
C LEU A 283 -9.44 -15.82 14.44
N ARG A 284 -9.67 -15.02 15.48
CA ARG A 284 -10.83 -15.17 16.34
C ARG A 284 -11.99 -14.38 15.74
N THR A 285 -12.61 -15.00 14.78
CA THR A 285 -13.80 -14.59 14.05
C THR A 285 -14.76 -13.69 14.82
N LYS A 286 -15.00 -12.51 14.27
CA LYS A 286 -16.19 -11.74 14.61
C LYS A 286 -17.43 -12.57 14.33
N ARG A 287 -18.25 -12.76 15.35
CA ARG A 287 -19.69 -12.89 15.17
C ARG A 287 -20.19 -11.49 14.84
N PHE A 288 -20.61 -11.27 13.64
CA PHE A 288 -21.56 -10.26 13.23
C PHE A 288 -22.79 -10.93 12.66
#